data_7f3ec93fd8bff5c12927b8200b27474b
#
_entry.id   7f3ec93fd8bff5c12927b8200b27474b
#
_cell.length_a   1.000
_cell.length_b   1.000
_cell.length_c   1.000
_cell.angle_alpha   90.00
_cell.angle_beta   90.00
_cell.angle_gamma   90.00
#
_symmetry.space_group_name_H-M   'P 1'
#
loop_
_entity.id
_entity.type
_entity.pdbx_description
1 polymer ?
#
loop_
_entity_poly.entity_id
_entity_poly.type
_entity_poly.pdbx_seq_one_letter_code
_entity_poly.pdbx_strand_id
1 'polypeptide(L)'
;EALVFVEDYTPVTQYAQSLKLTSLGRLTASIAHEIRNPLGAISHAAQLLQESPDLSATDQRMANIIQHHCIRVNQIVESVMQISRREPPKPEYIMLSTWLNEFVGSYLKALNRPADVSIECDYRELLVEFDPENLQRVLANLLDNALRHSAMATGRETARIVVSLDFTAHQCLIDVIDTGNGVPLADQAKLFEPFFTTVEAGSGMGLYLCKELCEINNADLSYRLTGNGESCFSISLNQRAV
;
A
#
# COMPACT_ATOMS: atom_id res chain seq x y z
N GLU A 1 -40.73 1.24 29.24
CA GLU A 1 -39.73 1.86 28.32
C GLU A 1 -38.35 1.30 28.68
N ALA A 2 -37.71 0.64 27.74
CA ALA A 2 -36.32 0.16 27.91
C ALA A 2 -35.40 1.14 27.18
N LEU A 3 -34.42 1.69 27.87
CA LEU A 3 -33.34 2.48 27.29
C LEU A 3 -32.21 1.52 26.91
N VAL A 4 -31.90 1.41 25.63
CA VAL A 4 -30.75 0.64 25.11
C VAL A 4 -29.62 1.64 24.80
N PHE A 5 -28.52 1.53 25.54
CA PHE A 5 -27.27 2.23 25.24
C PHE A 5 -26.46 1.36 24.28
N VAL A 6 -26.18 1.88 23.09
CA VAL A 6 -25.26 1.25 22.15
C VAL A 6 -23.95 2.05 22.21
N GLU A 7 -22.93 1.49 22.81
CA GLU A 7 -21.57 2.04 22.75
C GLU A 7 -20.80 1.38 21.61
N ASP A 8 -20.22 2.21 20.75
CA ASP A 8 -19.31 1.73 19.70
C ASP A 8 -17.91 1.53 20.29
N TYR A 9 -17.53 0.26 20.49
CA TYR A 9 -16.21 -0.14 20.98
C TYR A 9 -15.13 -0.18 19.90
N THR A 10 -15.47 0.07 18.64
CA THR A 10 -14.52 0.06 17.50
C THR A 10 -13.32 1.00 17.72
N PRO A 11 -13.50 2.26 18.21
CA PRO A 11 -12.39 3.15 18.50
C PRO A 11 -11.45 2.65 19.59
N VAL A 12 -12.01 1.97 20.62
CA VAL A 12 -11.23 1.46 21.76
C VAL A 12 -10.37 0.27 21.35
N THR A 13 -10.88 -0.60 20.49
CA THR A 13 -10.12 -1.75 19.97
C THR A 13 -9.03 -1.30 18.99
N GLN A 14 -9.30 -0.34 18.13
CA GLN A 14 -8.31 0.28 17.24
C GLN A 14 -7.22 1.00 18.04
N TYR A 15 -7.59 1.76 19.08
CA TYR A 15 -6.64 2.44 19.96
C TYR A 15 -5.77 1.45 20.76
N ALA A 16 -6.34 0.36 21.26
CA ALA A 16 -5.60 -0.70 21.95
C ALA A 16 -4.65 -1.45 20.99
N GLN A 17 -5.05 -1.67 19.76
CA GLN A 17 -4.24 -2.28 18.72
C GLN A 17 -3.09 -1.36 18.27
N SER A 18 -3.37 -0.07 18.13
CA SER A 18 -2.42 1.00 17.89
C SER A 18 -1.42 1.17 19.03
N LEU A 19 -1.86 1.09 20.29
CA LEU A 19 -0.97 1.10 21.47
C LEU A 19 -0.07 -0.15 21.56
N LYS A 20 -0.57 -1.32 21.20
CA LYS A 20 0.25 -2.55 21.10
C LYS A 20 1.34 -2.41 20.05
N LEU A 21 1.03 -1.88 18.88
CA LEU A 21 2.01 -1.62 17.82
C LEU A 21 3.00 -0.50 18.23
N THR A 22 2.57 0.49 18.99
CA THR A 22 3.43 1.59 19.48
C THR A 22 4.40 1.14 20.58
N SER A 23 3.96 0.27 21.47
CA SER A 23 4.86 -0.30 22.51
C SER A 23 5.90 -1.25 21.91
N LEU A 24 5.59 -1.89 20.76
CA LEU A 24 6.55 -2.65 19.96
C LEU A 24 7.65 -1.75 19.36
N GLY A 25 7.38 -0.47 19.14
CA GLY A 25 8.20 0.43 18.34
C GLY A 25 9.65 0.61 18.77
N ARG A 26 9.92 0.65 20.06
CA ARG A 26 11.30 0.79 20.58
C ARG A 26 12.12 -0.51 20.53
N LEU A 27 11.47 -1.64 20.64
CA LEU A 27 12.07 -2.97 20.52
C LEU A 27 12.17 -3.41 19.05
N THR A 28 11.33 -2.88 18.20
CA THR A 28 11.16 -3.31 16.80
C THR A 28 12.41 -3.07 15.95
N ALA A 29 13.16 -2.00 16.18
CA ALA A 29 14.40 -1.73 15.42
C ALA A 29 15.47 -2.80 15.68
N SER A 30 15.69 -3.18 16.93
CA SER A 30 16.63 -4.23 17.30
C SER A 30 16.16 -5.60 16.79
N ILE A 31 14.88 -5.92 17.03
CA ILE A 31 14.27 -7.18 16.57
C ILE A 31 14.31 -7.29 15.04
N ALA A 32 14.04 -6.20 14.32
CA ALA A 32 14.11 -6.20 12.87
C ALA A 32 15.50 -6.51 12.35
N HIS A 33 16.54 -5.94 12.95
CA HIS A 33 17.93 -6.28 12.64
C HIS A 33 18.26 -7.74 12.96
N GLU A 34 17.78 -8.23 14.11
CA GLU A 34 17.99 -9.61 14.53
C GLU A 34 17.23 -10.63 13.66
N ILE A 35 16.10 -10.24 13.06
CA ILE A 35 15.38 -11.08 12.10
C ILE A 35 16.02 -11.02 10.71
N ARG A 36 16.47 -9.84 10.25
CA ARG A 36 17.10 -9.69 8.93
C ARG A 36 18.38 -10.50 8.78
N ASN A 37 19.18 -10.59 9.85
CA ASN A 37 20.46 -11.29 9.83
C ASN A 37 20.30 -12.78 9.46
N PRO A 38 19.55 -13.62 10.21
CA PRO A 38 19.33 -15.02 9.84
C PRO A 38 18.59 -15.15 8.51
N LEU A 39 17.67 -14.24 8.21
CA LEU A 39 16.90 -14.28 6.96
C LEU A 39 17.80 -14.00 5.74
N GLY A 40 18.76 -13.08 5.87
CA GLY A 40 19.79 -12.82 4.86
C GLY A 40 20.67 -14.05 4.61
N ALA A 41 21.08 -14.75 5.68
CA ALA A 41 21.86 -15.98 5.56
C ALA A 41 21.05 -17.10 4.86
N ILE A 42 19.76 -17.27 5.19
CA ILE A 42 18.88 -18.25 4.55
C ILE A 42 18.66 -17.91 3.06
N SER A 43 18.42 -16.61 2.75
CA SER A 43 18.23 -16.15 1.36
C SER A 43 19.50 -16.38 0.53
N HIS A 44 20.67 -16.09 1.10
CA HIS A 44 21.94 -16.31 0.42
C HIS A 44 22.24 -17.80 0.20
N ALA A 45 21.95 -18.65 1.19
CA ALA A 45 22.09 -20.10 1.03
C ALA A 45 21.15 -20.65 -0.08
N ALA A 46 19.90 -20.16 -0.16
CA ALA A 46 18.98 -20.53 -1.23
C ALA A 46 19.48 -20.05 -2.61
N GLN A 47 20.09 -18.87 -2.69
CA GLN A 47 20.68 -18.36 -3.91
C GLN A 47 21.88 -19.23 -4.37
N LEU A 48 22.79 -19.56 -3.46
CA LEU A 48 23.93 -20.43 -3.78
C LEU A 48 23.48 -21.83 -4.25
N LEU A 49 22.39 -22.35 -3.67
CA LEU A 49 21.80 -23.59 -4.16
C LEU A 49 21.32 -23.44 -5.62
N GLN A 50 20.68 -22.33 -5.97
CA GLN A 50 20.19 -22.08 -7.35
C GLN A 50 21.33 -21.94 -8.38
N GLU A 51 22.51 -21.52 -7.96
CA GLU A 51 23.71 -21.39 -8.81
C GLU A 51 24.41 -22.72 -9.05
N SER A 52 24.03 -23.81 -8.34
CA SER A 52 24.62 -25.13 -8.51
C SER A 52 24.24 -25.76 -9.86
N PRO A 53 25.21 -26.19 -10.69
CA PRO A 53 24.94 -26.72 -12.03
C PRO A 53 24.19 -28.07 -12.01
N ASP A 54 24.25 -28.83 -10.91
CA ASP A 54 23.68 -30.17 -10.79
C ASP A 54 22.34 -30.17 -10.02
N LEU A 55 21.69 -29.03 -9.85
CA LEU A 55 20.47 -28.90 -9.07
C LEU A 55 19.29 -29.58 -9.78
N SER A 56 18.59 -30.49 -9.08
CA SER A 56 17.37 -31.09 -9.63
C SER A 56 16.26 -30.02 -9.77
N ALA A 57 15.29 -30.26 -10.69
CA ALA A 57 14.14 -29.37 -10.84
C ALA A 57 13.32 -29.22 -9.54
N THR A 58 13.31 -30.25 -8.70
CA THR A 58 12.65 -30.23 -7.40
C THR A 58 13.38 -29.32 -6.42
N ASP A 59 14.72 -29.43 -6.35
CA ASP A 59 15.54 -28.59 -5.45
C ASP A 59 15.53 -27.13 -5.88
N GLN A 60 15.54 -26.86 -7.21
CA GLN A 60 15.36 -25.52 -7.77
C GLN A 60 14.03 -24.90 -7.30
N ARG A 61 12.94 -25.68 -7.35
CA ARG A 61 11.64 -25.22 -6.87
C ARG A 61 11.64 -24.94 -5.37
N MET A 62 12.29 -25.76 -4.56
CA MET A 62 12.42 -25.54 -3.11
C MET A 62 13.24 -24.28 -2.81
N ALA A 63 14.36 -24.06 -3.50
CA ALA A 63 15.19 -22.86 -3.34
C ALA A 63 14.40 -21.59 -3.71
N ASN A 64 13.60 -21.61 -4.78
CA ASN A 64 12.70 -20.52 -5.16
C ASN A 64 11.66 -20.22 -4.07
N ILE A 65 11.04 -21.25 -3.48
CA ILE A 65 10.07 -21.09 -2.38
C ILE A 65 10.74 -20.43 -1.17
N ILE A 66 11.93 -20.91 -0.76
CA ILE A 66 12.68 -20.34 0.36
C ILE A 66 12.97 -18.87 0.09
N GLN A 67 13.52 -18.53 -1.07
CA GLN A 67 13.85 -17.15 -1.44
C GLN A 67 12.62 -16.25 -1.42
N HIS A 68 11.51 -16.74 -1.97
CA HIS A 68 10.24 -16.00 -1.96
C HIS A 68 9.75 -15.69 -0.54
N HIS A 69 9.81 -16.68 0.37
CA HIS A 69 9.42 -16.46 1.75
C HIS A 69 10.39 -15.53 2.50
N CYS A 70 11.68 -15.56 2.21
CA CYS A 70 12.65 -14.61 2.77
C CYS A 70 12.32 -13.17 2.36
N ILE A 71 12.00 -12.92 1.09
CA ILE A 71 11.58 -11.60 0.59
C ILE A 71 10.30 -11.15 1.31
N ARG A 72 9.31 -12.05 1.43
CA ARG A 72 8.03 -11.76 2.10
C ARG A 72 8.22 -11.37 3.57
N VAL A 73 9.03 -12.13 4.32
CA VAL A 73 9.31 -11.81 5.74
C VAL A 73 10.04 -10.47 5.86
N ASN A 74 11.00 -10.17 4.98
CA ASN A 74 11.65 -8.86 4.95
C ASN A 74 10.67 -7.72 4.70
N GLN A 75 9.73 -7.87 3.79
CA GLN A 75 8.67 -6.86 3.54
C GLN A 75 7.79 -6.64 4.78
N ILE A 76 7.42 -7.72 5.49
CA ILE A 76 6.67 -7.61 6.74
C ILE A 76 7.47 -6.85 7.80
N VAL A 77 8.74 -7.19 7.98
CA VAL A 77 9.64 -6.52 8.93
C VAL A 77 9.77 -5.04 8.60
N GLU A 78 9.96 -4.68 7.32
CA GLU A 78 10.01 -3.28 6.86
C GLU A 78 8.71 -2.53 7.17
N SER A 79 7.56 -3.13 6.87
CA SER A 79 6.26 -2.51 7.11
C SER A 79 6.02 -2.27 8.60
N VAL A 80 6.35 -3.24 9.45
CA VAL A 80 6.26 -3.11 10.92
C VAL A 80 7.20 -2.02 11.43
N MET A 81 8.41 -1.92 10.87
CA MET A 81 9.38 -0.86 11.20
C MET A 81 8.85 0.53 10.82
N GLN A 82 8.23 0.68 9.66
CA GLN A 82 7.68 1.95 9.21
C GLN A 82 6.55 2.44 10.12
N ILE A 83 5.64 1.53 10.52
CA ILE A 83 4.56 1.83 11.47
C ILE A 83 5.14 2.21 12.84
N SER A 84 6.22 1.56 13.25
CA SER A 84 6.87 1.74 14.54
C SER A 84 7.63 3.06 14.67
N ARG A 85 8.20 3.57 13.59
CA ARG A 85 9.02 4.79 13.60
C ARG A 85 8.22 6.07 13.84
N ARG A 86 6.90 6.09 13.59
CA ARG A 86 5.99 7.23 13.79
C ARG A 86 6.71 8.59 13.77
N GLU A 87 7.53 8.83 12.74
CA GLU A 87 7.99 10.19 12.51
C GLU A 87 6.75 11.03 12.19
N PRO A 88 6.59 12.19 12.86
CA PRO A 88 5.47 13.05 12.53
C PRO A 88 5.56 13.42 11.04
N PRO A 89 4.43 13.43 10.33
CA PRO A 89 4.44 13.81 8.92
C PRO A 89 4.98 15.23 8.77
N LYS A 90 5.63 15.51 7.67
CA LYS A 90 6.10 16.83 7.27
C LYS A 90 5.26 17.32 6.09
N PRO A 91 4.00 17.77 6.34
CA PRO A 91 3.12 18.16 5.26
C PRO A 91 3.67 19.40 4.55
N GLU A 92 3.61 19.35 3.22
CA GLU A 92 3.97 20.45 2.34
C GLU A 92 2.83 20.72 1.37
N TYR A 93 2.79 21.92 0.78
CA TYR A 93 1.86 22.22 -0.30
C TYR A 93 2.41 21.65 -1.61
N ILE A 94 1.71 20.67 -2.17
CA ILE A 94 2.08 19.98 -3.39
C ILE A 94 1.22 20.48 -4.54
N MET A 95 1.83 20.95 -5.62
CA MET A 95 1.16 21.17 -6.92
C MET A 95 0.86 19.80 -7.53
N LEU A 96 -0.37 19.29 -7.29
CA LEU A 96 -0.69 17.87 -7.47
C LEU A 96 -0.44 17.36 -8.89
N SER A 97 -0.85 18.12 -9.92
CA SER A 97 -0.69 17.69 -11.31
C SER A 97 0.78 17.53 -11.73
N THR A 98 1.64 18.48 -11.34
CA THR A 98 3.08 18.42 -11.64
C THR A 98 3.74 17.29 -10.87
N TRP A 99 3.45 17.18 -9.59
CA TRP A 99 4.02 16.17 -8.72
C TRP A 99 3.65 14.75 -9.16
N LEU A 100 2.38 14.50 -9.55
CA LEU A 100 1.94 13.18 -10.05
C LEU A 100 2.68 12.78 -11.33
N ASN A 101 2.89 13.72 -12.27
CA ASN A 101 3.62 13.42 -13.50
C ASN A 101 5.09 13.06 -13.21
N GLU A 102 5.76 13.79 -12.31
CA GLU A 102 7.14 13.49 -11.88
C GLU A 102 7.23 12.15 -11.15
N PHE A 103 6.29 11.89 -10.25
CA PHE A 103 6.21 10.64 -9.51
C PHE A 103 6.01 9.44 -10.45
N VAL A 104 4.98 9.46 -11.31
CA VAL A 104 4.69 8.34 -12.23
C VAL A 104 5.85 8.14 -13.22
N GLY A 105 6.44 9.22 -13.73
CA GLY A 105 7.62 9.14 -14.59
C GLY A 105 8.82 8.46 -13.92
N SER A 106 9.05 8.76 -12.64
CA SER A 106 10.13 8.15 -11.85
C SER A 106 9.80 6.70 -11.47
N TYR A 107 8.55 6.44 -11.10
CA TYR A 107 8.05 5.11 -10.75
C TYR A 107 8.18 4.13 -11.92
N LEU A 108 7.71 4.51 -13.13
CA LEU A 108 7.80 3.67 -14.32
C LEU A 108 9.26 3.38 -14.72
N LYS A 109 10.16 4.36 -14.58
CA LYS A 109 11.60 4.13 -14.81
C LYS A 109 12.19 3.12 -13.84
N ALA A 110 11.79 3.17 -12.57
CA ALA A 110 12.28 2.26 -11.54
C ALA A 110 11.72 0.85 -11.69
N LEU A 111 10.54 0.69 -12.29
CA LEU A 111 9.85 -0.60 -12.42
C LEU A 111 10.61 -1.60 -13.30
N ASN A 112 11.43 -1.11 -14.25
CA ASN A 112 12.28 -1.90 -15.15
C ASN A 112 11.53 -3.02 -15.92
N ARG A 113 10.24 -2.83 -16.17
CA ARG A 113 9.36 -3.72 -16.96
C ARG A 113 8.24 -2.90 -17.61
N PRO A 114 7.64 -3.39 -18.70
CA PRO A 114 6.57 -2.68 -19.39
C PRO A 114 5.33 -2.56 -18.48
N ALA A 115 4.90 -1.35 -18.21
CA ALA A 115 3.66 -1.04 -17.54
C ALA A 115 3.09 0.26 -18.10
N ASP A 116 1.78 0.41 -18.08
CA ASP A 116 1.08 1.59 -18.57
C ASP A 116 0.29 2.24 -17.44
N VAL A 117 0.65 3.46 -17.07
CA VAL A 117 -0.02 4.25 -16.04
C VAL A 117 -0.41 5.59 -16.64
N SER A 118 -1.71 5.82 -16.81
CA SER A 118 -2.24 7.11 -17.26
C SER A 118 -2.66 7.99 -16.09
N ILE A 119 -2.55 9.32 -16.29
CA ILE A 119 -2.99 10.33 -15.33
C ILE A 119 -4.06 11.20 -15.99
N GLU A 120 -5.20 11.28 -15.35
CA GLU A 120 -6.33 12.14 -15.71
C GLU A 120 -6.49 13.21 -14.62
N CYS A 121 -5.99 14.42 -14.87
CA CYS A 121 -6.04 15.55 -13.95
C CYS A 121 -6.26 16.85 -14.72
N ASP A 122 -7.49 17.34 -14.67
CA ASP A 122 -7.88 18.59 -15.37
C ASP A 122 -7.49 19.85 -14.59
N TYR A 123 -7.02 19.72 -13.36
CA TYR A 123 -6.75 20.83 -12.44
C TYR A 123 -5.25 21.16 -12.44
N ARG A 124 -4.85 22.20 -13.19
CA ARG A 124 -3.44 22.58 -13.33
C ARG A 124 -2.83 23.20 -12.06
N GLU A 125 -3.62 23.93 -11.29
CA GLU A 125 -3.18 24.71 -10.13
C GLU A 125 -3.72 24.16 -8.79
N LEU A 126 -4.06 22.87 -8.75
CA LEU A 126 -4.57 22.23 -7.56
C LEU A 126 -3.45 22.01 -6.55
N LEU A 127 -3.53 22.72 -5.42
CA LEU A 127 -2.65 22.54 -4.27
C LEU A 127 -3.32 21.64 -3.22
N VAL A 128 -2.59 20.65 -2.78
CA VAL A 128 -2.98 19.77 -1.66
C VAL A 128 -1.91 19.81 -0.58
N GLU A 129 -2.32 19.66 0.68
CA GLU A 129 -1.40 19.57 1.81
C GLU A 129 -1.20 18.11 2.20
N PHE A 130 0.00 17.60 2.03
CA PHE A 130 0.36 16.21 2.36
C PHE A 130 1.89 16.09 2.52
N ASP A 131 2.36 15.11 3.27
CA ASP A 131 3.79 14.76 3.28
C ASP A 131 4.16 14.06 1.95
N PRO A 132 5.07 14.64 1.14
CA PRO A 132 5.39 14.11 -0.19
C PRO A 132 5.95 12.69 -0.17
N GLU A 133 6.75 12.34 0.85
CA GLU A 133 7.31 10.99 0.98
C GLU A 133 6.21 9.96 1.31
N ASN A 134 5.26 10.34 2.17
CA ASN A 134 4.13 9.49 2.51
C ASN A 134 3.20 9.32 1.31
N LEU A 135 2.91 10.38 0.56
CA LEU A 135 2.10 10.30 -0.66
C LEU A 135 2.74 9.40 -1.71
N GLN A 136 4.07 9.52 -1.90
CA GLN A 136 4.83 8.65 -2.78
C GLN A 136 4.71 7.18 -2.38
N ARG A 137 4.82 6.87 -1.09
CA ARG A 137 4.69 5.50 -0.57
C ARG A 137 3.29 4.93 -0.77
N VAL A 138 2.27 5.74 -0.47
CA VAL A 138 0.86 5.34 -0.66
C VAL A 138 0.61 5.04 -2.13
N LEU A 139 0.92 5.96 -3.03
CA LEU A 139 0.68 5.77 -4.46
C LEU A 139 1.51 4.63 -5.06
N ALA A 140 2.76 4.44 -4.65
CA ALA A 140 3.55 3.30 -5.10
C ALA A 140 2.91 1.96 -4.71
N ASN A 141 2.46 1.80 -3.45
CA ASN A 141 1.76 0.60 -3.01
C ASN A 141 0.44 0.37 -3.77
N LEU A 142 -0.34 1.42 -4.00
CA LEU A 142 -1.60 1.33 -4.73
C LEU A 142 -1.36 0.98 -6.21
N LEU A 143 -0.34 1.57 -6.85
CA LEU A 143 0.03 1.24 -8.22
C LEU A 143 0.57 -0.18 -8.36
N ASP A 144 1.42 -0.65 -7.43
CA ASP A 144 1.90 -2.04 -7.42
C ASP A 144 0.74 -3.04 -7.32
N ASN A 145 -0.28 -2.72 -6.51
CA ASN A 145 -1.50 -3.52 -6.44
C ASN A 145 -2.29 -3.46 -7.74
N ALA A 146 -2.53 -2.26 -8.27
CA ALA A 146 -3.30 -2.03 -9.48
C ALA A 146 -2.70 -2.76 -10.70
N LEU A 147 -1.39 -2.58 -10.93
CA LEU A 147 -0.67 -3.22 -12.03
C LEU A 147 -0.71 -4.75 -11.92
N ARG A 148 -0.47 -5.29 -10.71
CA ARG A 148 -0.52 -6.73 -10.47
C ARG A 148 -1.92 -7.30 -10.70
N HIS A 149 -2.99 -6.67 -10.19
CA HIS A 149 -4.36 -7.17 -10.35
C HIS A 149 -4.84 -7.02 -11.79
N SER A 150 -4.47 -5.95 -12.49
CA SER A 150 -4.73 -5.79 -13.93
C SER A 150 -4.04 -6.90 -14.74
N ALA A 151 -2.76 -7.18 -14.44
CA ALA A 151 -2.01 -8.25 -15.11
C ALA A 151 -2.65 -9.64 -14.90
N MET A 152 -3.11 -9.93 -13.68
CA MET A 152 -3.79 -11.20 -13.37
C MET A 152 -5.11 -11.36 -14.13
N ALA A 153 -5.86 -10.29 -14.35
CA ALA A 153 -7.15 -10.32 -15.02
C ALA A 153 -7.06 -10.22 -16.55
N THR A 154 -6.13 -9.39 -17.07
CA THR A 154 -6.08 -9.02 -18.48
C THR A 154 -4.79 -9.40 -19.20
N GLY A 155 -3.77 -9.86 -18.47
CA GLY A 155 -2.43 -10.11 -19.00
C GLY A 155 -1.61 -8.83 -19.24
N ARG A 156 -2.11 -7.66 -18.83
CA ARG A 156 -1.43 -6.36 -19.02
C ARG A 156 -1.32 -5.61 -17.70
N GLU A 157 -0.16 -5.03 -17.44
CA GLU A 157 0.09 -4.16 -16.29
C GLU A 157 -0.40 -2.75 -16.61
N THR A 158 -1.65 -2.44 -16.28
CA THR A 158 -2.28 -1.14 -16.55
C THR A 158 -2.92 -0.57 -15.29
N ALA A 159 -2.82 0.75 -15.11
CA ALA A 159 -3.52 1.49 -14.05
C ALA A 159 -3.86 2.91 -14.52
N ARG A 160 -4.87 3.53 -13.90
CA ARG A 160 -5.22 4.93 -14.11
C ARG A 160 -5.22 5.67 -12.78
N ILE A 161 -4.64 6.87 -12.78
CA ILE A 161 -4.79 7.82 -11.68
C ILE A 161 -5.75 8.91 -12.15
N VAL A 162 -6.88 9.07 -11.47
CA VAL A 162 -7.88 10.09 -11.78
C VAL A 162 -7.98 11.05 -10.62
N VAL A 163 -7.80 12.34 -10.88
CA VAL A 163 -7.96 13.41 -9.88
C VAL A 163 -9.30 14.10 -10.11
N SER A 164 -10.11 14.16 -9.07
CA SER A 164 -11.41 14.85 -9.10
C SER A 164 -11.62 15.68 -7.84
N LEU A 165 -12.54 16.64 -7.91
CA LEU A 165 -12.94 17.47 -6.78
C LEU A 165 -14.38 17.15 -6.39
N ASP A 166 -14.57 16.83 -5.11
CA ASP A 166 -15.90 16.81 -4.51
C ASP A 166 -16.19 18.19 -3.90
N PHE A 167 -16.92 19.02 -4.64
CA PHE A 167 -17.28 20.36 -4.20
C PHE A 167 -18.25 20.37 -3.02
N THR A 168 -19.00 19.28 -2.80
CA THR A 168 -19.92 19.16 -1.67
C THR A 168 -19.21 18.85 -0.36
N ALA A 169 -18.23 17.98 -0.42
CA ALA A 169 -17.39 17.59 0.72
C ALA A 169 -16.15 18.48 0.89
N HIS A 170 -15.88 19.41 -0.05
CA HIS A 170 -14.64 20.18 -0.12
C HIS A 170 -13.38 19.30 -0.09
N GLN A 171 -13.41 18.22 -0.88
CA GLN A 171 -12.34 17.24 -0.93
C GLN A 171 -11.75 17.11 -2.34
N CYS A 172 -10.44 16.88 -2.38
CA CYS A 172 -9.76 16.37 -3.55
C CYS A 172 -9.69 14.85 -3.46
N LEU A 173 -10.07 14.17 -4.51
CA LEU A 173 -10.01 12.71 -4.61
C LEU A 173 -8.89 12.34 -5.59
N ILE A 174 -8.02 11.42 -5.16
CA ILE A 174 -7.02 10.76 -6.02
C ILE A 174 -7.42 9.30 -6.10
N ASP A 175 -7.98 8.91 -7.22
CA ASP A 175 -8.44 7.57 -7.51
C ASP A 175 -7.36 6.79 -8.25
N VAL A 176 -6.95 5.64 -7.71
CA VAL A 176 -6.12 4.66 -8.40
C VAL A 176 -7.01 3.51 -8.85
N ILE A 177 -7.18 3.39 -10.17
CA ILE A 177 -8.14 2.50 -10.81
C ILE A 177 -7.39 1.40 -11.55
N ASP A 178 -7.84 0.16 -11.36
CA ASP A 178 -7.32 -1.01 -12.04
C ASP A 178 -8.42 -1.80 -12.76
N THR A 179 -8.01 -2.58 -13.76
CA THR A 179 -8.88 -3.46 -14.56
C THR A 179 -8.95 -4.88 -14.01
N GLY A 180 -8.57 -5.08 -12.75
CA GLY A 180 -8.66 -6.37 -12.06
C GLY A 180 -10.09 -6.78 -11.78
N ASN A 181 -10.25 -7.99 -11.24
CA ASN A 181 -11.58 -8.57 -10.94
C ASN A 181 -12.28 -7.89 -9.74
N GLY A 182 -11.67 -6.86 -9.15
CA GLY A 182 -12.17 -6.23 -7.94
C GLY A 182 -12.04 -7.12 -6.70
N VAL A 183 -12.53 -6.61 -5.57
CA VAL A 183 -12.49 -7.31 -4.29
C VAL A 183 -13.89 -7.80 -3.94
N PRO A 184 -14.06 -9.11 -3.61
CA PRO A 184 -15.32 -9.66 -3.16
C PRO A 184 -15.92 -8.88 -1.99
N LEU A 185 -17.23 -8.67 -1.97
CA LEU A 185 -17.91 -7.89 -0.93
C LEU A 185 -17.62 -8.38 0.50
N ALA A 186 -17.47 -9.70 0.66
CA ALA A 186 -17.15 -10.31 1.96
C ALA A 186 -15.75 -9.93 2.48
N ASP A 187 -14.83 -9.54 1.59
CA ASP A 187 -13.45 -9.22 1.91
C ASP A 187 -13.20 -7.70 2.00
N GLN A 188 -14.11 -6.88 1.46
CA GLN A 188 -13.91 -5.42 1.43
C GLN A 188 -13.73 -4.80 2.82
N ALA A 189 -14.47 -5.28 3.81
CA ALA A 189 -14.34 -4.80 5.20
C ALA A 189 -12.97 -5.06 5.82
N LYS A 190 -12.23 -6.07 5.32
CA LYS A 190 -10.92 -6.49 5.84
C LYS A 190 -9.74 -5.97 5.05
N LEU A 191 -9.98 -5.25 3.95
CA LEU A 191 -8.93 -4.81 3.02
C LEU A 191 -7.79 -4.05 3.69
N PHE A 192 -8.14 -3.27 4.70
CA PHE A 192 -7.19 -2.43 5.44
C PHE A 192 -6.76 -3.06 6.79
N GLU A 193 -7.16 -4.31 7.07
CA GLU A 193 -6.65 -5.02 8.25
C GLU A 193 -5.20 -5.47 8.02
N PRO A 194 -4.35 -5.42 9.05
CA PRO A 194 -2.97 -5.90 8.94
C PRO A 194 -2.95 -7.40 8.64
N PHE A 195 -2.03 -7.82 7.77
CA PHE A 195 -1.83 -9.19 7.31
C PHE A 195 -2.93 -9.77 6.42
N PHE A 196 -3.99 -9.01 6.12
CA PHE A 196 -5.00 -9.46 5.18
C PHE A 196 -4.48 -9.42 3.74
N THR A 197 -4.54 -10.54 3.04
CA THR A 197 -4.16 -10.67 1.62
C THR A 197 -4.92 -11.81 0.96
N THR A 198 -5.32 -11.61 -0.28
CA THR A 198 -5.90 -12.62 -1.16
C THR A 198 -4.86 -13.22 -2.12
N VAL A 199 -3.61 -12.72 -2.07
CA VAL A 199 -2.51 -13.15 -2.93
C VAL A 199 -1.44 -13.85 -2.10
N GLU A 200 -1.04 -15.07 -2.49
CA GLU A 200 -0.02 -15.87 -1.78
C GLU A 200 1.30 -15.11 -1.58
N ALA A 201 1.70 -14.30 -2.57
CA ALA A 201 2.93 -13.51 -2.54
C ALA A 201 2.83 -12.23 -1.71
N GLY A 202 1.63 -11.81 -1.30
CA GLY A 202 1.41 -10.55 -0.59
C GLY A 202 1.75 -10.65 0.89
N SER A 203 2.36 -9.60 1.46
CA SER A 203 2.58 -9.48 2.91
C SER A 203 1.30 -9.17 3.69
N GLY A 204 0.27 -8.62 3.02
CA GLY A 204 -0.96 -8.13 3.64
C GLY A 204 -0.76 -6.85 4.47
N MET A 205 0.41 -6.20 4.37
CA MET A 205 0.72 -4.97 5.13
C MET A 205 0.61 -3.70 4.29
N GLY A 206 0.65 -3.81 2.95
CA GLY A 206 0.72 -2.64 2.08
C GLY A 206 -0.50 -1.71 2.21
N LEU A 207 -1.72 -2.23 2.11
CA LEU A 207 -2.95 -1.44 2.24
C LEU A 207 -3.17 -0.91 3.66
N TYR A 208 -2.83 -1.69 4.68
CA TYR A 208 -2.84 -1.24 6.06
C TYR A 208 -1.90 -0.03 6.25
N LEU A 209 -0.66 -0.12 5.75
CA LEU A 209 0.29 0.98 5.81
C LEU A 209 -0.23 2.22 5.04
N CYS A 210 -0.83 2.03 3.86
CA CYS A 210 -1.44 3.13 3.10
C CYS A 210 -2.51 3.85 3.92
N LYS A 211 -3.38 3.10 4.61
CA LYS A 211 -4.43 3.65 5.47
C LYS A 211 -3.82 4.49 6.61
N GLU A 212 -2.86 3.94 7.35
CA GLU A 212 -2.16 4.64 8.43
C GLU A 212 -1.47 5.92 7.92
N LEU A 213 -0.78 5.86 6.75
CA LEU A 213 -0.12 7.02 6.16
C LEU A 213 -1.12 8.10 5.71
N CYS A 214 -2.30 7.72 5.22
CA CYS A 214 -3.36 8.67 4.93
C CYS A 214 -3.89 9.33 6.20
N GLU A 215 -4.21 8.54 7.23
CA GLU A 215 -4.77 9.04 8.50
C GLU A 215 -3.85 10.03 9.20
N ILE A 216 -2.54 9.77 9.28
CA ILE A 216 -1.59 10.72 9.89
C ILE A 216 -1.42 12.01 9.09
N ASN A 217 -1.79 12.02 7.79
CA ASN A 217 -1.81 13.20 6.93
C ASN A 217 -3.23 13.84 6.84
N ASN A 218 -4.15 13.49 7.74
CA ASN A 218 -5.54 13.97 7.73
C ASN A 218 -6.29 13.66 6.42
N ALA A 219 -5.97 12.55 5.79
CA ALA A 219 -6.61 12.02 4.61
C ALA A 219 -7.30 10.69 4.91
N ASP A 220 -8.22 10.27 4.05
CA ASP A 220 -8.83 8.96 4.14
C ASP A 220 -8.49 8.11 2.92
N LEU A 221 -8.42 6.79 3.11
CA LEU A 221 -8.27 5.81 2.04
C LEU A 221 -9.44 4.84 2.07
N SER A 222 -10.13 4.74 0.96
CA SER A 222 -11.29 3.87 0.80
C SER A 222 -11.20 3.03 -0.47
N TYR A 223 -12.02 1.97 -0.53
CA TYR A 223 -12.18 1.12 -1.70
C TYR A 223 -13.60 1.17 -2.22
N ARG A 224 -13.77 1.25 -3.53
CA ARG A 224 -15.06 1.18 -4.21
C ARG A 224 -14.93 0.58 -5.60
N LEU A 225 -16.02 0.18 -6.19
CA LEU A 225 -16.09 -0.06 -7.62
C LEU A 225 -16.51 1.23 -8.33
N THR A 226 -15.93 1.48 -9.50
CA THR A 226 -16.37 2.58 -10.39
C THR A 226 -17.73 2.26 -10.96
N GLY A 227 -18.38 3.24 -11.59
CA GLY A 227 -19.65 3.03 -12.31
C GLY A 227 -19.55 1.97 -13.42
N ASN A 228 -18.35 1.71 -13.92
CA ASN A 228 -18.06 0.67 -14.92
C ASN A 228 -17.69 -0.68 -14.29
N GLY A 229 -17.69 -0.78 -12.94
CA GLY A 229 -17.31 -2.00 -12.22
C GLY A 229 -15.81 -2.23 -12.06
N GLU A 230 -14.97 -1.24 -12.40
CA GLU A 230 -13.51 -1.32 -12.20
C GLU A 230 -13.16 -1.12 -10.73
N SER A 231 -12.10 -1.75 -10.28
CA SER A 231 -11.55 -1.62 -8.92
C SER A 231 -10.93 -0.23 -8.72
N CYS A 232 -11.24 0.44 -7.62
CA CYS A 232 -10.80 1.79 -7.33
C CYS A 232 -10.43 1.96 -5.87
N PHE A 233 -9.17 2.34 -5.61
CA PHE A 233 -8.73 2.86 -4.33
C PHE A 233 -8.73 4.39 -4.38
N SER A 234 -9.44 5.02 -3.46
CA SER A 234 -9.65 6.47 -3.43
C SER A 234 -9.01 7.08 -2.20
N ILE A 235 -8.07 8.01 -2.41
CA ILE A 235 -7.51 8.85 -1.36
C ILE A 235 -8.30 10.15 -1.35
N SER A 236 -8.94 10.48 -0.22
CA SER A 236 -9.65 11.75 -0.04
C SER A 236 -8.81 12.68 0.82
N LEU A 237 -8.53 13.86 0.28
CA LEU A 237 -7.73 14.91 0.89
C LEU A 237 -8.63 16.11 1.16
N ASN A 238 -8.48 16.75 2.32
CA ASN A 238 -9.18 18.00 2.59
C ASN A 238 -8.65 19.09 1.67
N GLN A 239 -9.53 19.66 0.85
CA GLN A 239 -9.20 20.80 0.01
C GLN A 239 -9.14 22.05 0.87
N ARG A 240 -8.03 22.80 0.85
CA ARG A 240 -8.04 24.17 1.34
C ARG A 240 -8.57 25.08 0.23
N ALA A 241 -9.64 25.79 0.51
CA ALA A 241 -10.09 26.86 -0.39
C ALA A 241 -8.93 27.86 -0.57
N VAL A 242 -8.50 28.04 -1.82
CA VAL A 242 -7.62 29.15 -2.24
C VAL A 242 -8.44 30.43 -2.29
#